data_d382a831ce6751902aa55c86582adbac
#
_entry.id   d382a831ce6751902aa55c86582adbac
#
_cell.length_a   1.000
_cell.length_b   1.000
_cell.length_c   1.000
_cell.angle_alpha   90.00
_cell.angle_beta   90.00
_cell.angle_gamma   90.00
#
_symmetry.space_group_name_H-M   'P 1'
#
loop_
_entity.id
_entity.type
_entity.pdbx_description
1 polymer ?
#
loop_
_entity_poly.entity_id
_entity_poly.type
_entity_poly.pdbx_seq_one_letter_code
_entity_poly.pdbx_strand_id
1 'polypeptide(L)'
;MPKIRLMVIDDSLFFRTFLTRNVGKDISIEIVGSYGDPVEASRNIQALRPDVIALDMEMPRMRGDEFLRTVMPKHPTVKAIVISALSGNVFDAMHAGAIDFVGKPGSTPGFDESKFITEIIQKIKVASTAHTHRYTDQRPVAARPAAAAPAARPVVSGASSKNVIAIGASTGGTEAIIEVVKHFPANTPGVVIVQHMPPVFTKMYAERVDRICAMSVREAKNGDRVQQGTILIAPGGDEQMYLRQDASGYYTYLTPGAKVSGHCPSVDVLFDSVSKVAARNSVGVILTGMGADGAKGLTEMKRMGAHTIGQDEESCVVYGMPMEAYKKGGVTEQLPLSEIANAVLRRFSGRR
;
A
#
# COMPACT_ATOMS: atom_id res chain seq x y z
N MET A 1 -21.45 -17.00 11.54
CA MET A 1 -20.64 -15.83 11.94
C MET A 1 -21.55 -14.60 11.90
N PRO A 2 -21.38 -13.61 12.77
CA PRO A 2 -22.12 -12.35 12.64
C PRO A 2 -21.82 -11.70 11.29
N LYS A 3 -22.82 -11.01 10.72
CA LYS A 3 -22.64 -10.29 9.48
C LYS A 3 -21.82 -9.02 9.71
N ILE A 4 -21.02 -8.62 8.73
CA ILE A 4 -20.29 -7.37 8.71
C ILE A 4 -21.29 -6.22 8.51
N ARG A 5 -21.35 -5.30 9.44
CA ARG A 5 -22.27 -4.17 9.43
C ARG A 5 -21.66 -3.03 8.61
N LEU A 6 -22.16 -2.84 7.40
CA LEU A 6 -21.65 -1.85 6.45
C LEU A 6 -22.53 -0.59 6.43
N MET A 7 -21.89 0.57 6.60
CA MET A 7 -22.51 1.86 6.30
C MET A 7 -21.92 2.41 4.99
N VAL A 8 -22.78 2.92 4.11
CA VAL A 8 -22.38 3.53 2.82
C VAL A 8 -22.62 5.02 2.87
N ILE A 9 -21.61 5.82 2.52
CA ILE A 9 -21.68 7.28 2.49
C ILE A 9 -21.16 7.77 1.15
N ASP A 10 -22.03 8.31 0.30
CA ASP A 10 -21.73 8.81 -1.03
C ASP A 10 -22.86 9.77 -1.45
N ASP A 11 -22.57 10.93 -2.02
CA ASP A 11 -23.59 11.91 -2.37
C ASP A 11 -24.45 11.51 -3.58
N SER A 12 -23.92 10.65 -4.47
CA SER A 12 -24.64 10.12 -5.61
C SER A 12 -25.66 9.05 -5.20
N LEU A 13 -26.96 9.37 -5.26
CA LEU A 13 -28.03 8.41 -5.00
C LEU A 13 -27.94 7.18 -5.91
N PHE A 14 -27.57 7.39 -7.17
CA PHE A 14 -27.39 6.30 -8.12
C PHE A 14 -26.30 5.33 -7.67
N PHE A 15 -25.12 5.86 -7.32
CA PHE A 15 -24.00 5.03 -6.91
C PHE A 15 -24.25 4.35 -5.55
N ARG A 16 -24.85 5.06 -4.58
CA ARG A 16 -25.25 4.43 -3.30
C ARG A 16 -26.19 3.25 -3.51
N THR A 17 -27.21 3.45 -4.38
CA THR A 17 -28.20 2.38 -4.68
C THR A 17 -27.51 1.20 -5.38
N PHE A 18 -26.65 1.46 -6.34
CA PHE A 18 -25.84 0.46 -7.02
C PHE A 18 -24.99 -0.34 -6.02
N LEU A 19 -24.25 0.35 -5.15
CA LEU A 19 -23.34 -0.27 -4.20
C LEU A 19 -24.10 -1.10 -3.15
N THR A 20 -25.14 -0.52 -2.52
CA THR A 20 -25.92 -1.21 -1.50
C THR A 20 -26.64 -2.45 -2.05
N ARG A 21 -27.18 -2.36 -3.28
CA ARG A 21 -27.84 -3.49 -3.93
C ARG A 21 -26.88 -4.63 -4.25
N ASN A 22 -25.69 -4.33 -4.74
CA ASN A 22 -24.75 -5.36 -5.19
C ASN A 22 -23.94 -5.93 -4.04
N VAL A 23 -23.44 -5.11 -3.13
CA VAL A 23 -22.71 -5.58 -1.93
C VAL A 23 -23.64 -6.30 -0.95
N GLY A 24 -24.90 -5.84 -0.82
CA GLY A 24 -25.90 -6.49 0.03
C GLY A 24 -26.35 -7.90 -0.43
N LYS A 25 -25.95 -8.35 -1.63
CA LYS A 25 -26.14 -9.74 -2.07
C LYS A 25 -25.19 -10.72 -1.37
N ASP A 26 -24.07 -10.23 -0.83
CA ASP A 26 -23.14 -11.07 -0.08
C ASP A 26 -23.73 -11.40 1.30
N ILE A 27 -23.89 -12.69 1.58
CA ILE A 27 -24.54 -13.19 2.80
C ILE A 27 -23.82 -12.79 4.09
N SER A 28 -22.54 -12.45 4.00
CA SER A 28 -21.71 -12.03 5.14
C SER A 28 -21.78 -10.54 5.45
N ILE A 29 -22.48 -9.74 4.61
CA ILE A 29 -22.57 -8.28 4.77
C ILE A 29 -24.03 -7.87 5.03
N GLU A 30 -24.22 -6.95 5.96
CA GLU A 30 -25.49 -6.29 6.28
C GLU A 30 -25.35 -4.79 6.07
N ILE A 31 -26.18 -4.19 5.20
CA ILE A 31 -26.23 -2.74 5.05
C ILE A 31 -27.01 -2.13 6.22
N VAL A 32 -26.32 -1.45 7.13
CA VAL A 32 -26.93 -0.83 8.32
C VAL A 32 -27.28 0.64 8.14
N GLY A 33 -26.75 1.28 7.09
CA GLY A 33 -27.04 2.67 6.78
C GLY A 33 -26.57 3.06 5.39
N SER A 34 -27.27 4.04 4.77
CA SER A 34 -26.93 4.57 3.44
C SER A 34 -27.24 6.07 3.43
N TYR A 35 -26.21 6.91 3.38
CA TYR A 35 -26.31 8.35 3.56
C TYR A 35 -25.70 9.12 2.39
N GLY A 36 -26.40 10.18 1.94
CA GLY A 36 -25.87 11.13 0.96
C GLY A 36 -25.17 12.34 1.59
N ASP A 37 -25.30 12.46 2.90
CA ASP A 37 -24.72 13.56 3.66
C ASP A 37 -23.80 13.03 4.78
N PRO A 38 -22.48 13.32 4.75
CA PRO A 38 -21.55 12.87 5.76
C PRO A 38 -21.86 13.39 7.17
N VAL A 39 -22.48 14.57 7.30
CA VAL A 39 -22.89 15.11 8.61
C VAL A 39 -24.03 14.30 9.21
N GLU A 40 -25.00 13.92 8.40
CA GLU A 40 -26.09 13.03 8.83
C GLU A 40 -25.55 11.65 9.20
N ALA A 41 -24.69 11.08 8.37
CA ALA A 41 -24.03 9.82 8.64
C ALA A 41 -23.31 9.80 9.98
N SER A 42 -22.54 10.85 10.29
CA SER A 42 -21.76 10.95 11.52
C SER A 42 -22.62 10.88 12.79
N ARG A 43 -23.85 11.41 12.76
CA ARG A 43 -24.79 11.39 13.89
C ARG A 43 -25.36 10.00 14.16
N ASN A 44 -25.38 9.14 13.14
CA ASN A 44 -26.00 7.81 13.19
C ASN A 44 -24.98 6.67 13.48
N ILE A 45 -23.66 6.93 13.45
CA ILE A 45 -22.64 5.88 13.66
C ILE A 45 -22.82 5.21 15.02
N GLN A 46 -23.05 5.98 16.09
CA GLN A 46 -23.18 5.42 17.43
C GLN A 46 -24.41 4.52 17.57
N ALA A 47 -25.53 4.86 16.95
CA ALA A 47 -26.75 4.07 16.98
C ALA A 47 -26.66 2.82 16.10
N LEU A 48 -26.10 2.98 14.92
CA LEU A 48 -26.02 1.91 13.91
C LEU A 48 -24.81 0.98 14.12
N ARG A 49 -23.78 1.40 14.85
CA ARG A 49 -22.56 0.63 15.13
C ARG A 49 -22.03 -0.14 13.91
N PRO A 50 -21.66 0.55 12.82
CA PRO A 50 -21.08 -0.13 11.67
C PRO A 50 -19.70 -0.69 12.03
N ASP A 51 -19.35 -1.84 11.46
CA ASP A 51 -17.98 -2.38 11.49
C ASP A 51 -17.11 -1.68 10.46
N VAL A 52 -17.70 -1.43 9.28
CA VAL A 52 -17.02 -0.83 8.13
C VAL A 52 -17.87 0.30 7.53
N ILE A 53 -17.21 1.38 7.15
CA ILE A 53 -17.77 2.47 6.36
C ILE A 53 -17.17 2.42 4.95
N ALA A 54 -18.01 2.37 3.92
CA ALA A 54 -17.62 2.65 2.54
C ALA A 54 -17.89 4.13 2.26
N LEU A 55 -16.84 4.90 2.03
CA LEU A 55 -16.86 6.36 2.07
C LEU A 55 -16.40 6.97 0.75
N ASP A 56 -17.22 7.80 0.13
CA ASP A 56 -16.78 8.64 -0.98
C ASP A 56 -15.83 9.75 -0.52
N MET A 57 -14.89 10.09 -1.39
CA MET A 57 -13.95 11.19 -1.13
C MET A 57 -14.50 12.56 -1.45
N GLU A 58 -15.30 12.66 -2.49
CA GLU A 58 -15.75 13.93 -3.06
C GLU A 58 -17.24 14.15 -2.77
N MET A 59 -17.54 14.68 -1.61
CA MET A 59 -18.91 14.99 -1.19
C MET A 59 -19.08 16.46 -0.91
N PRO A 60 -20.29 17.03 -1.18
CA PRO A 60 -20.64 18.39 -0.74
C PRO A 60 -20.53 18.53 0.79
N ARG A 61 -20.21 19.74 1.25
CA ARG A 61 -20.15 20.16 2.67
C ARG A 61 -18.99 19.60 3.48
N MET A 62 -18.59 18.34 3.27
CA MET A 62 -17.50 17.72 4.01
C MET A 62 -16.84 16.65 3.14
N ARG A 63 -15.54 16.76 2.90
CA ARG A 63 -14.78 15.78 2.16
C ARG A 63 -14.56 14.50 2.98
N GLY A 64 -14.30 13.38 2.29
CA GLY A 64 -14.08 12.10 2.95
C GLY A 64 -12.91 12.09 3.94
N ASP A 65 -11.80 12.76 3.62
CA ASP A 65 -10.64 12.86 4.52
C ASP A 65 -10.95 13.71 5.78
N GLU A 66 -11.75 14.76 5.65
CA GLU A 66 -12.23 15.57 6.78
C GLU A 66 -13.18 14.77 7.67
N PHE A 67 -14.09 13.99 7.03
CA PHE A 67 -14.97 13.06 7.76
C PHE A 67 -14.15 12.06 8.59
N LEU A 68 -13.13 11.46 8.01
CA LEU A 68 -12.26 10.52 8.72
C LEU A 68 -11.54 11.18 9.91
N ARG A 69 -11.00 12.38 9.74
CA ARG A 69 -10.33 13.12 10.83
C ARG A 69 -11.27 13.48 11.97
N THR A 70 -12.56 13.72 11.69
CA THR A 70 -13.55 14.10 12.71
C THR A 70 -14.24 12.93 13.38
N VAL A 71 -14.43 11.80 12.64
CA VAL A 71 -15.19 10.62 13.07
C VAL A 71 -14.30 9.55 13.69
N MET A 72 -13.20 9.16 13.02
CA MET A 72 -12.36 8.05 13.46
C MET A 72 -11.81 8.19 14.89
N PRO A 73 -11.44 9.40 15.37
CA PRO A 73 -11.01 9.57 16.77
C PRO A 73 -12.07 9.21 17.79
N LYS A 74 -13.35 9.36 17.44
CA LYS A 74 -14.49 9.10 18.33
C LYS A 74 -15.00 7.65 18.24
N HIS A 75 -14.68 6.97 17.15
CA HIS A 75 -15.15 5.61 16.85
C HIS A 75 -13.97 4.68 16.45
N PRO A 76 -13.02 4.40 17.34
CA PRO A 76 -11.76 3.72 17.02
C PRO A 76 -11.95 2.28 16.53
N THR A 77 -13.11 1.66 16.77
CA THR A 77 -13.43 0.31 16.29
C THR A 77 -13.97 0.28 14.87
N VAL A 78 -14.45 1.42 14.35
CA VAL A 78 -15.00 1.53 13.00
C VAL A 78 -13.85 1.62 11.99
N LYS A 79 -13.95 0.87 10.90
CA LYS A 79 -12.98 0.87 9.80
C LYS A 79 -13.55 1.62 8.61
N ALA A 80 -12.70 2.24 7.82
CA ALA A 80 -13.15 2.91 6.61
C ALA A 80 -12.41 2.40 5.37
N ILE A 81 -13.17 2.14 4.31
CA ILE A 81 -12.67 1.94 2.95
C ILE A 81 -13.13 3.13 2.13
N VAL A 82 -12.20 3.75 1.45
CA VAL A 82 -12.49 4.90 0.60
C VAL A 82 -12.80 4.45 -0.82
N ILE A 83 -13.84 5.04 -1.40
CA ILE A 83 -14.18 4.87 -2.82
C ILE A 83 -13.92 6.22 -3.48
N SER A 84 -12.95 6.28 -4.38
CA SER A 84 -12.53 7.55 -4.97
C SER A 84 -12.51 7.48 -6.49
N ALA A 85 -12.99 8.52 -7.15
CA ALA A 85 -12.58 8.83 -8.50
C ALA A 85 -11.06 9.12 -8.50
N LEU A 86 -10.43 9.16 -9.68
CA LEU A 86 -8.97 9.36 -9.86
C LEU A 86 -8.50 10.74 -9.32
N SER A 87 -8.66 10.98 -8.01
CA SER A 87 -8.19 12.20 -7.36
C SER A 87 -6.98 11.92 -6.46
N GLY A 88 -5.99 12.82 -6.46
CA GLY A 88 -4.80 12.73 -5.62
C GLY A 88 -5.06 12.70 -4.11
N ASN A 89 -6.30 12.94 -3.72
CA ASN A 89 -6.73 13.08 -2.34
C ASN A 89 -6.95 11.74 -1.61
N VAL A 90 -6.94 10.61 -2.33
CA VAL A 90 -7.13 9.28 -1.71
C VAL A 90 -6.09 9.00 -0.63
N PHE A 91 -4.86 9.45 -0.82
CA PHE A 91 -3.78 9.26 0.14
C PHE A 91 -3.93 10.14 1.38
N ASP A 92 -4.66 11.26 1.30
CA ASP A 92 -5.02 12.07 2.48
C ASP A 92 -6.00 11.33 3.37
N ALA A 93 -6.91 10.55 2.77
CA ALA A 93 -7.80 9.67 3.50
C ALA A 93 -7.06 8.48 4.15
N MET A 94 -6.08 7.90 3.45
CA MET A 94 -5.24 6.85 4.04
C MET A 94 -4.51 7.39 5.28
N HIS A 95 -3.92 8.58 5.18
CA HIS A 95 -3.29 9.25 6.31
C HIS A 95 -4.28 9.63 7.43
N ALA A 96 -5.54 9.93 7.08
CA ALA A 96 -6.61 10.20 8.04
C ALA A 96 -7.18 8.94 8.71
N GLY A 97 -6.69 7.74 8.38
CA GLY A 97 -7.03 6.48 9.01
C GLY A 97 -7.94 5.56 8.21
N ALA A 98 -8.10 5.76 6.90
CA ALA A 98 -8.69 4.75 6.05
C ALA A 98 -7.81 3.49 5.99
N ILE A 99 -8.44 2.32 5.96
CA ILE A 99 -7.74 1.02 5.89
C ILE A 99 -7.25 0.73 4.48
N ASP A 100 -8.08 1.06 3.48
CA ASP A 100 -7.81 0.80 2.07
C ASP A 100 -8.70 1.68 1.19
N PHE A 101 -8.49 1.62 -0.12
CA PHE A 101 -9.32 2.34 -1.09
C PHE A 101 -9.64 1.51 -2.33
N VAL A 102 -10.69 1.91 -3.06
CA VAL A 102 -11.10 1.33 -4.34
C VAL A 102 -11.34 2.46 -5.34
N GLY A 103 -10.93 2.26 -6.58
CA GLY A 103 -11.23 3.21 -7.66
C GLY A 103 -12.72 3.23 -8.00
N LYS A 104 -13.35 4.42 -8.03
CA LYS A 104 -14.78 4.56 -8.38
C LYS A 104 -15.01 4.19 -9.84
N PRO A 105 -16.12 3.50 -10.17
CA PRO A 105 -16.52 3.22 -11.55
C PRO A 105 -16.53 4.47 -12.44
N GLY A 106 -16.15 4.32 -13.69
CA GLY A 106 -16.12 5.43 -14.65
C GLY A 106 -14.85 6.27 -14.66
N SER A 107 -13.97 6.11 -13.67
CA SER A 107 -12.68 6.79 -13.60
C SER A 107 -11.58 6.07 -14.39
N THR A 108 -11.81 4.86 -14.84
CA THR A 108 -10.80 4.02 -15.51
C THR A 108 -11.32 3.52 -16.84
N PRO A 109 -10.60 3.63 -17.95
CA PRO A 109 -10.97 2.99 -19.21
C PRO A 109 -11.09 1.46 -19.02
N GLY A 110 -12.14 0.85 -19.59
CA GLY A 110 -12.34 -0.61 -19.46
C GLY A 110 -12.94 -1.06 -18.13
N PHE A 111 -13.69 -0.22 -17.45
CA PHE A 111 -14.37 -0.55 -16.20
C PHE A 111 -15.19 -1.84 -16.30
N ASP A 112 -14.96 -2.76 -15.38
CA ASP A 112 -15.70 -4.02 -15.21
C ASP A 112 -16.44 -3.99 -13.86
N GLU A 113 -17.76 -3.88 -13.93
CA GLU A 113 -18.65 -3.82 -12.77
C GLU A 113 -18.46 -5.05 -11.85
N SER A 114 -18.34 -6.23 -12.41
CA SER A 114 -18.20 -7.46 -11.64
C SER A 114 -16.88 -7.50 -10.87
N LYS A 115 -15.80 -7.02 -11.50
CA LYS A 115 -14.48 -6.90 -10.83
C LYS A 115 -14.52 -5.88 -9.70
N PHE A 116 -15.14 -4.72 -9.92
CA PHE A 116 -15.31 -3.70 -8.89
C PHE A 116 -16.06 -4.22 -7.67
N ILE A 117 -17.23 -4.87 -7.90
CA ILE A 117 -18.02 -5.43 -6.79
C ILE A 117 -17.25 -6.53 -6.05
N THR A 118 -16.53 -7.37 -6.77
CA THR A 118 -15.70 -8.41 -6.15
C THR A 118 -14.60 -7.77 -5.29
N GLU A 119 -13.91 -6.75 -5.80
CA GLU A 119 -12.84 -6.04 -5.10
C GLU A 119 -13.36 -5.35 -3.84
N ILE A 120 -14.45 -4.59 -3.93
CA ILE A 120 -14.99 -3.85 -2.78
C ILE A 120 -15.49 -4.80 -1.69
N ILE A 121 -16.17 -5.90 -2.05
CA ILE A 121 -16.60 -6.93 -1.09
C ILE A 121 -15.39 -7.54 -0.38
N GLN A 122 -14.35 -7.89 -1.12
CA GLN A 122 -13.12 -8.44 -0.54
C GLN A 122 -12.48 -7.45 0.42
N LYS A 123 -12.35 -6.17 0.05
CA LYS A 123 -11.77 -5.14 0.91
C LYS A 123 -12.62 -4.87 2.15
N ILE A 124 -13.96 -4.90 2.06
CA ILE A 124 -14.86 -4.80 3.22
C ILE A 124 -14.60 -5.94 4.20
N LYS A 125 -14.50 -7.18 3.71
CA LYS A 125 -14.20 -8.36 4.55
C LYS A 125 -12.84 -8.23 5.23
N VAL A 126 -11.83 -7.77 4.51
CA VAL A 126 -10.48 -7.52 5.05
C VAL A 126 -10.52 -6.43 6.11
N ALA A 127 -11.14 -5.29 5.79
CA ALA A 127 -11.24 -4.17 6.72
C ALA A 127 -11.95 -4.54 8.01
N SER A 128 -12.99 -5.38 7.97
CA SER A 128 -13.72 -5.80 9.17
C SER A 128 -12.84 -6.53 10.19
N THR A 129 -11.77 -7.18 9.73
CA THR A 129 -10.80 -7.89 10.57
C THR A 129 -9.51 -7.12 10.83
N ALA A 130 -9.36 -5.93 10.23
CA ALA A 130 -8.16 -5.13 10.34
C ALA A 130 -7.96 -4.58 11.76
N HIS A 131 -6.71 -4.52 12.19
CA HIS A 131 -6.33 -3.81 13.40
C HIS A 131 -6.24 -2.31 13.11
N THR A 132 -6.97 -1.50 13.88
CA THR A 132 -6.84 -0.03 13.80
C THR A 132 -5.67 0.39 14.65
N HIS A 133 -4.47 0.37 14.08
CA HIS A 133 -3.36 1.10 14.68
C HIS A 133 -3.47 2.56 14.22
N ARG A 134 -3.63 3.46 15.17
CA ARG A 134 -3.33 4.87 14.90
C ARG A 134 -1.83 4.95 14.75
N TYR A 135 -1.36 5.41 13.62
CA TYR A 135 -0.03 6.02 13.52
C TYR A 135 -0.07 7.35 14.31
N THR A 136 -0.34 7.22 15.64
CA THR A 136 -0.47 8.35 16.57
C THR A 136 0.90 8.71 17.09
N ASP A 137 1.77 9.15 16.24
CA ASP A 137 2.79 10.11 16.66
C ASP A 137 3.25 10.94 15.47
N GLN A 138 2.40 11.86 15.07
CA GLN A 138 2.85 12.84 14.10
C GLN A 138 2.37 14.22 14.51
N ARG A 139 3.33 14.95 15.10
CA ARG A 139 3.34 16.39 14.89
C ARG A 139 3.04 16.65 13.42
N PRO A 140 2.12 17.56 13.08
CA PRO A 140 1.94 17.96 11.70
C PRO A 140 3.33 18.22 11.13
N VAL A 141 3.73 17.51 10.11
CA VAL A 141 4.85 17.96 9.30
C VAL A 141 4.41 19.32 8.82
N ALA A 142 4.97 20.36 9.42
CA ALA A 142 4.70 21.73 9.03
C ALA A 142 4.87 21.74 7.51
N ALA A 143 3.81 22.11 6.80
CA ALA A 143 3.84 22.22 5.35
C ALA A 143 5.09 23.06 5.03
N ARG A 144 6.10 22.43 4.51
CA ARG A 144 7.25 23.14 3.99
C ARG A 144 6.68 24.13 2.99
N PRO A 145 6.98 25.43 3.09
CA PRO A 145 6.48 26.40 2.12
C PRO A 145 6.72 25.82 0.73
N ALA A 146 5.72 25.93 -0.16
CA ALA A 146 5.83 25.46 -1.53
C ALA A 146 7.20 25.90 -2.06
N ALA A 147 8.14 24.97 -2.03
CA ALA A 147 9.49 25.22 -2.48
C ALA A 147 9.39 25.44 -3.98
N ALA A 148 9.96 26.53 -4.44
CA ALA A 148 10.30 26.76 -5.82
C ALA A 148 10.67 25.45 -6.52
N ALA A 149 10.30 25.32 -7.82
CA ALA A 149 10.51 24.15 -8.66
C ALA A 149 11.76 23.38 -8.25
N PRO A 150 11.70 22.04 -8.07
CA PRO A 150 12.78 21.29 -7.46
C PRO A 150 14.06 21.60 -8.25
N ALA A 151 14.97 22.34 -7.61
CA ALA A 151 16.34 22.43 -8.09
C ALA A 151 16.77 20.98 -8.30
N ALA A 152 17.23 20.65 -9.50
CA ALA A 152 17.64 19.31 -9.88
C ALA A 152 18.51 18.77 -8.75
N ARG A 153 17.95 17.83 -7.96
CA ARG A 153 18.74 17.12 -6.94
C ARG A 153 19.93 16.54 -7.70
N PRO A 154 21.16 16.77 -7.26
CA PRO A 154 22.29 16.21 -7.97
C PRO A 154 22.03 14.72 -8.10
N VAL A 155 21.85 14.25 -9.32
CA VAL A 155 21.89 12.83 -9.62
C VAL A 155 23.31 12.44 -9.23
N VAL A 156 23.43 11.84 -8.04
CA VAL A 156 24.70 11.24 -7.65
C VAL A 156 24.90 10.12 -8.65
N SER A 157 25.68 10.40 -9.69
CA SER A 157 26.25 9.39 -10.58
C SER A 157 27.23 8.57 -9.72
N GLY A 158 26.64 7.80 -8.81
CA GLY A 158 27.35 6.93 -7.89
C GLY A 158 27.52 5.57 -8.51
N ALA A 159 28.66 4.96 -8.28
CA ALA A 159 28.95 3.60 -8.64
C ALA A 159 27.74 2.70 -8.36
N SER A 160 27.38 1.83 -9.32
CA SER A 160 26.35 0.82 -9.21
C SER A 160 26.47 0.10 -7.86
N SER A 161 25.59 0.39 -6.90
CA SER A 161 25.55 -0.36 -5.66
C SER A 161 25.19 -1.81 -6.02
N LYS A 162 26.02 -2.74 -5.59
CA LYS A 162 25.73 -4.18 -5.72
C LYS A 162 24.58 -4.62 -4.80
N ASN A 163 24.07 -3.73 -3.97
CA ASN A 163 23.04 -3.99 -2.99
C ASN A 163 21.67 -3.47 -3.46
N VAL A 164 20.60 -4.19 -3.12
CA VAL A 164 19.22 -3.82 -3.42
C VAL A 164 18.29 -4.16 -2.26
N ILE A 165 17.26 -3.35 -2.07
CA ILE A 165 16.18 -3.58 -1.11
C ILE A 165 14.91 -3.85 -1.91
N ALA A 166 14.20 -4.93 -1.58
CA ALA A 166 12.92 -5.27 -2.18
C ALA A 166 11.82 -5.24 -1.10
N ILE A 167 10.73 -4.51 -1.36
CA ILE A 167 9.64 -4.34 -0.40
C ILE A 167 8.33 -4.78 -1.07
N GLY A 168 7.53 -5.58 -0.35
CA GLY A 168 6.20 -6.00 -0.78
C GLY A 168 5.14 -5.66 0.25
N ALA A 169 3.99 -5.13 -0.19
CA ALA A 169 2.88 -4.74 0.68
C ALA A 169 1.53 -4.73 -0.05
N SER A 170 0.43 -4.68 0.73
CA SER A 170 -0.94 -4.59 0.23
C SER A 170 -1.80 -3.68 1.13
N THR A 171 -2.92 -4.15 1.66
CA THR A 171 -3.81 -3.38 2.57
C THR A 171 -3.05 -2.82 3.77
N GLY A 172 -3.16 -1.51 3.99
CA GLY A 172 -2.36 -0.77 4.97
C GLY A 172 -0.92 -0.47 4.54
N GLY A 173 -0.50 -1.02 3.39
CA GLY A 173 0.87 -0.93 2.89
C GLY A 173 1.31 0.46 2.49
N THR A 174 0.40 1.32 2.04
CA THR A 174 0.73 2.69 1.62
C THR A 174 1.38 3.52 2.73
N GLU A 175 0.81 3.47 3.92
CA GLU A 175 1.38 4.18 5.07
C GLU A 175 2.56 3.39 5.68
N ALA A 176 2.49 2.05 5.68
CA ALA A 176 3.60 1.22 6.18
C ALA A 176 4.89 1.39 5.36
N ILE A 177 4.79 1.44 4.04
CA ILE A 177 5.94 1.71 3.16
C ILE A 177 6.52 3.10 3.46
N ILE A 178 5.68 4.14 3.55
CA ILE A 178 6.13 5.51 3.90
C ILE A 178 6.87 5.50 5.24
N GLU A 179 6.31 4.81 6.25
CA GLU A 179 6.93 4.73 7.57
C GLU A 179 8.34 4.14 7.52
N VAL A 180 8.58 3.16 6.67
CA VAL A 180 9.91 2.56 6.48
C VAL A 180 10.82 3.49 5.67
N VAL A 181 10.38 3.93 4.47
CA VAL A 181 11.30 4.57 3.52
C VAL A 181 11.59 6.04 3.84
N LYS A 182 10.75 6.73 4.61
CA LYS A 182 11.02 8.12 5.06
C LYS A 182 12.28 8.24 5.91
N HIS A 183 12.71 7.15 6.53
CA HIS A 183 13.93 7.07 7.34
C HIS A 183 15.18 6.69 6.54
N PHE A 184 15.04 6.37 5.26
CA PHE A 184 16.18 6.02 4.42
C PHE A 184 16.94 7.28 3.98
N PRO A 185 18.24 7.40 4.33
CA PRO A 185 19.06 8.50 3.83
C PRO A 185 19.27 8.41 2.31
N ALA A 186 19.62 9.54 1.69
CA ALA A 186 19.79 9.66 0.24
C ALA A 186 20.86 8.72 -0.37
N ASN A 187 21.73 8.17 0.45
CA ASN A 187 22.78 7.22 0.04
C ASN A 187 22.40 5.75 0.32
N THR A 188 21.14 5.45 0.60
CA THR A 188 20.65 4.07 0.75
C THR A 188 20.74 3.34 -0.60
N PRO A 189 21.05 2.02 -0.61
CA PRO A 189 20.97 1.22 -1.83
C PRO A 189 19.62 1.37 -2.55
N GLY A 190 19.61 1.08 -3.85
CA GLY A 190 18.37 1.13 -4.64
C GLY A 190 17.27 0.26 -4.07
N VAL A 191 16.04 0.76 -4.11
CA VAL A 191 14.85 0.10 -3.57
C VAL A 191 13.87 -0.20 -4.70
N VAL A 192 13.32 -1.40 -4.73
CA VAL A 192 12.24 -1.81 -5.62
C VAL A 192 11.02 -2.23 -4.79
N ILE A 193 9.84 -1.72 -5.15
CA ILE A 193 8.63 -1.90 -4.35
C ILE A 193 7.49 -2.44 -5.21
N VAL A 194 6.78 -3.45 -4.71
CA VAL A 194 5.45 -3.81 -5.17
C VAL A 194 4.45 -3.50 -4.07
N GLN A 195 3.54 -2.58 -4.34
CA GLN A 195 2.34 -2.31 -3.57
C GLN A 195 1.12 -2.68 -4.43
N HIS A 196 0.27 -3.56 -3.94
CA HIS A 196 -0.97 -3.89 -4.66
C HIS A 196 -1.87 -2.66 -4.72
N MET A 197 -2.00 -2.10 -5.92
CA MET A 197 -2.70 -0.86 -6.17
C MET A 197 -3.17 -0.78 -7.62
N PRO A 198 -4.36 -0.21 -7.91
CA PRO A 198 -4.81 -0.03 -9.29
C PRO A 198 -3.88 0.89 -10.10
N PRO A 199 -3.91 0.76 -11.45
CA PRO A 199 -3.23 1.70 -12.34
C PRO A 199 -3.57 3.15 -12.01
N VAL A 200 -2.70 4.08 -12.35
CA VAL A 200 -2.78 5.52 -12.06
C VAL A 200 -2.46 5.86 -10.60
N PHE A 201 -3.00 5.11 -9.63
CA PHE A 201 -2.70 5.36 -8.22
C PHE A 201 -1.24 5.09 -7.87
N THR A 202 -0.57 4.17 -8.53
CA THR A 202 0.87 3.88 -8.33
C THR A 202 1.75 5.07 -8.66
N LYS A 203 1.46 5.78 -9.75
CA LYS A 203 2.15 7.02 -10.11
C LYS A 203 1.94 8.12 -9.06
N MET A 204 0.69 8.35 -8.68
CA MET A 204 0.33 9.36 -7.67
C MET A 204 0.96 9.04 -6.30
N TYR A 205 1.00 7.76 -5.97
CA TYR A 205 1.66 7.27 -4.75
C TYR A 205 3.17 7.53 -4.80
N ALA A 206 3.82 7.21 -5.91
CA ALA A 206 5.24 7.49 -6.08
C ALA A 206 5.56 8.99 -5.93
N GLU A 207 4.76 9.87 -6.53
CA GLU A 207 4.90 11.32 -6.40
C GLU A 207 4.69 11.80 -4.94
N ARG A 208 3.78 11.17 -4.19
CA ARG A 208 3.59 11.46 -2.75
C ARG A 208 4.82 11.02 -1.95
N VAL A 209 5.31 9.81 -2.15
CA VAL A 209 6.47 9.28 -1.43
C VAL A 209 7.73 10.11 -1.74
N ASP A 210 7.91 10.56 -2.98
CA ASP A 210 9.04 11.43 -3.38
C ASP A 210 9.08 12.74 -2.61
N ARG A 211 7.92 13.32 -2.31
CA ARG A 211 7.84 14.56 -1.51
C ARG A 211 8.23 14.37 -0.04
N ILE A 212 8.14 13.15 0.47
CA ILE A 212 8.37 12.82 1.89
C ILE A 212 9.79 12.32 2.12
N CYS A 213 10.37 11.60 1.16
CA CYS A 213 11.62 10.88 1.32
C CYS A 213 12.86 11.69 0.94
N ALA A 214 14.02 11.34 1.52
CA ALA A 214 15.31 11.87 1.11
C ALA A 214 15.79 11.25 -0.23
N MET A 215 15.35 10.02 -0.53
CA MET A 215 15.61 9.35 -1.79
C MET A 215 14.70 9.88 -2.90
N SER A 216 15.10 9.73 -4.17
CA SER A 216 14.25 10.02 -5.32
C SER A 216 13.30 8.84 -5.57
N VAL A 217 12.00 9.12 -5.68
CA VAL A 217 10.97 8.08 -5.82
C VAL A 217 10.20 8.30 -7.11
N ARG A 218 9.99 7.24 -7.87
CA ARG A 218 9.13 7.26 -9.05
C ARG A 218 8.49 5.92 -9.34
N GLU A 219 7.42 5.95 -10.10
CA GLU A 219 6.89 4.75 -10.73
C GLU A 219 7.92 4.20 -11.71
N ALA A 220 8.14 2.89 -11.67
CA ALA A 220 9.14 2.21 -12.48
C ALA A 220 8.75 2.18 -13.96
N LYS A 221 9.75 2.32 -14.82
CA LYS A 221 9.64 2.06 -16.26
C LYS A 221 10.55 0.91 -16.65
N ASN A 222 10.24 0.30 -17.78
CA ASN A 222 11.09 -0.76 -18.31
C ASN A 222 12.51 -0.25 -18.56
N GLY A 223 13.52 -0.93 -18.00
CA GLY A 223 14.93 -0.55 -18.13
C GLY A 223 15.42 0.49 -17.11
N ASP A 224 14.60 0.95 -16.17
CA ASP A 224 15.04 1.88 -15.12
C ASP A 224 16.15 1.27 -14.27
N ARG A 225 17.24 2.02 -14.06
CA ARG A 225 18.36 1.61 -13.24
C ARG A 225 18.01 1.65 -11.75
N VAL A 226 18.26 0.53 -11.07
CA VAL A 226 18.12 0.41 -9.62
C VAL A 226 19.45 0.82 -9.00
N GLN A 227 19.52 2.07 -8.58
CA GLN A 227 20.77 2.67 -8.09
C GLN A 227 20.58 3.32 -6.75
N GLN A 228 21.69 3.58 -6.07
CA GLN A 228 21.72 4.26 -4.80
C GLN A 228 20.92 5.57 -4.83
N GLY A 229 20.14 5.82 -3.79
CA GLY A 229 19.32 7.02 -3.66
C GLY A 229 18.01 6.98 -4.47
N THR A 230 17.65 5.84 -5.06
CA THR A 230 16.45 5.73 -5.90
C THR A 230 15.50 4.64 -5.37
N ILE A 231 14.22 4.94 -5.35
CA ILE A 231 13.11 4.02 -5.07
C ILE A 231 12.26 3.90 -6.34
N LEU A 232 12.04 2.67 -6.80
CA LEU A 232 11.23 2.35 -7.97
C LEU A 232 10.00 1.55 -7.52
N ILE A 233 8.80 2.10 -7.77
CA ILE A 233 7.52 1.47 -7.42
C ILE A 233 6.93 0.84 -8.69
N ALA A 234 6.57 -0.43 -8.62
CA ALA A 234 5.96 -1.15 -9.74
C ALA A 234 4.66 -0.46 -10.19
N PRO A 235 4.44 -0.26 -11.50
CA PRO A 235 3.17 0.26 -12.00
C PRO A 235 2.04 -0.74 -11.74
N GLY A 236 0.88 -0.24 -11.34
CA GLY A 236 -0.34 -1.05 -11.29
C GLY A 236 -0.82 -1.40 -12.70
N GLY A 237 -1.45 -2.55 -12.86
CA GLY A 237 -1.98 -2.94 -14.16
C GLY A 237 -1.79 -4.42 -14.47
N ASP A 238 -1.36 -4.71 -15.68
CA ASP A 238 -1.19 -6.05 -16.24
C ASP A 238 0.27 -6.44 -16.48
N GLU A 239 1.22 -5.58 -16.05
CA GLU A 239 2.65 -5.86 -16.16
C GLU A 239 3.24 -6.34 -14.83
N GLN A 240 4.05 -7.38 -14.90
CA GLN A 240 4.87 -7.84 -13.80
C GLN A 240 6.20 -7.11 -13.79
N MET A 241 6.71 -6.74 -12.61
CA MET A 241 8.02 -6.12 -12.44
C MET A 241 9.05 -7.16 -11.95
N TYR A 242 10.12 -7.27 -12.70
CA TYR A 242 11.29 -8.10 -12.38
C TYR A 242 12.51 -7.23 -12.13
N LEU A 243 13.38 -7.68 -11.25
CA LEU A 243 14.75 -7.21 -11.19
C LEU A 243 15.61 -8.01 -12.16
N ARG A 244 16.40 -7.34 -13.01
CA ARG A 244 17.41 -7.95 -13.87
C ARG A 244 18.77 -7.30 -13.63
N GLN A 245 19.82 -7.94 -14.14
CA GLN A 245 21.20 -7.47 -14.03
C GLN A 245 21.90 -7.55 -15.38
N ASP A 246 22.71 -6.54 -15.68
CA ASP A 246 23.68 -6.50 -16.78
C ASP A 246 25.04 -6.00 -16.26
N ALA A 247 25.97 -5.73 -17.18
CA ALA A 247 27.30 -5.23 -16.84
C ALA A 247 27.29 -3.89 -16.09
N SER A 248 26.22 -3.08 -16.25
CA SER A 248 26.05 -1.77 -15.60
C SER A 248 25.32 -1.85 -14.26
N GLY A 249 24.86 -3.03 -13.83
CA GLY A 249 24.17 -3.26 -12.55
C GLY A 249 22.72 -3.67 -12.70
N TYR A 250 21.92 -3.44 -11.66
CA TYR A 250 20.51 -3.83 -11.64
C TYR A 250 19.62 -2.85 -12.39
N TYR A 251 18.55 -3.38 -13.00
CA TYR A 251 17.51 -2.61 -13.66
C TYR A 251 16.15 -3.33 -13.55
N THR A 252 15.06 -2.56 -13.68
CA THR A 252 13.70 -3.08 -13.72
C THR A 252 13.35 -3.57 -15.11
N TYR A 253 12.68 -4.72 -15.18
CA TYR A 253 12.12 -5.25 -16.41
C TYR A 253 10.62 -5.43 -16.22
N LEU A 254 9.84 -4.69 -17.02
CA LEU A 254 8.39 -4.75 -17.02
C LEU A 254 7.92 -5.55 -18.22
N THR A 255 6.96 -6.43 -18.02
CA THR A 255 6.37 -7.23 -19.11
C THR A 255 4.96 -7.66 -18.73
N PRO A 256 4.02 -7.68 -19.69
CA PRO A 256 2.71 -8.27 -19.48
C PRO A 256 2.82 -9.68 -18.90
N GLY A 257 1.98 -10.01 -17.93
CA GLY A 257 2.04 -11.31 -17.28
C GLY A 257 0.72 -11.72 -16.62
N ALA A 258 0.55 -13.02 -16.45
CA ALA A 258 -0.59 -13.53 -15.69
C ALA A 258 -0.52 -13.10 -14.23
N LYS A 259 -1.67 -13.02 -13.58
CA LYS A 259 -1.75 -12.79 -12.15
C LYS A 259 -1.08 -13.94 -11.39
N VAL A 260 -0.19 -13.61 -10.47
CA VAL A 260 0.43 -14.55 -9.53
C VAL A 260 -0.11 -14.25 -8.14
N SER A 261 -0.53 -15.29 -7.43
CA SER A 261 -1.21 -15.14 -6.13
C SER A 261 -2.43 -14.18 -6.17
N GLY A 262 -3.08 -14.05 -7.35
CA GLY A 262 -4.22 -13.16 -7.59
C GLY A 262 -3.86 -11.74 -8.02
N HIS A 263 -2.57 -11.36 -8.07
CA HIS A 263 -2.10 -10.00 -8.28
C HIS A 263 -1.19 -9.83 -9.51
N CYS A 264 -1.28 -8.66 -10.11
CA CYS A 264 -0.35 -8.14 -11.10
C CYS A 264 -0.28 -6.61 -10.91
N PRO A 265 0.89 -6.05 -10.55
CA PRO A 265 2.15 -6.73 -10.24
C PRO A 265 2.06 -7.61 -8.98
N SER A 266 2.89 -8.66 -8.91
CA SER A 266 2.98 -9.59 -7.78
C SER A 266 4.28 -9.42 -7.01
N VAL A 267 4.20 -9.45 -5.69
CA VAL A 267 5.34 -9.44 -4.77
C VAL A 267 6.19 -10.71 -4.93
N ASP A 268 5.54 -11.88 -5.11
CA ASP A 268 6.26 -13.15 -5.35
C ASP A 268 7.12 -13.07 -6.61
N VAL A 269 6.63 -12.46 -7.70
CA VAL A 269 7.38 -12.29 -8.94
C VAL A 269 8.61 -11.40 -8.75
N LEU A 270 8.44 -10.27 -8.07
CA LEU A 270 9.56 -9.38 -7.76
C LEU A 270 10.61 -10.11 -6.91
N PHE A 271 10.19 -10.69 -5.79
CA PHE A 271 11.10 -11.33 -4.83
C PHE A 271 11.83 -12.54 -5.43
N ASP A 272 11.14 -13.37 -6.25
CA ASP A 272 11.77 -14.46 -6.98
C ASP A 272 12.85 -13.95 -7.94
N SER A 273 12.58 -12.85 -8.65
CA SER A 273 13.58 -12.26 -9.54
C SER A 273 14.77 -11.69 -8.77
N VAL A 274 14.54 -11.04 -7.63
CA VAL A 274 15.61 -10.52 -6.75
C VAL A 274 16.45 -11.66 -6.20
N SER A 275 15.84 -12.77 -5.79
CA SER A 275 16.56 -13.95 -5.28
C SER A 275 17.59 -14.50 -6.28
N LYS A 276 17.26 -14.45 -7.58
CA LYS A 276 18.09 -14.99 -8.67
C LYS A 276 19.28 -14.10 -9.01
N VAL A 277 19.10 -12.77 -8.97
CA VAL A 277 20.13 -11.85 -9.48
C VAL A 277 20.91 -11.12 -8.38
N ALA A 278 20.32 -10.93 -7.21
CA ALA A 278 20.93 -10.16 -6.12
C ALA A 278 21.30 -11.02 -4.89
N ALA A 279 20.57 -12.12 -4.65
CA ALA A 279 20.87 -13.09 -3.60
C ALA A 279 21.36 -12.42 -2.27
N ARG A 280 22.61 -12.72 -1.85
CA ARG A 280 23.21 -12.20 -0.62
C ARG A 280 23.38 -10.67 -0.57
N ASN A 281 23.25 -10.01 -1.72
CA ASN A 281 23.33 -8.55 -1.82
C ASN A 281 21.97 -7.89 -1.69
N SER A 282 20.94 -8.63 -1.29
CA SER A 282 19.59 -8.09 -1.14
C SER A 282 19.07 -8.17 0.29
N VAL A 283 18.15 -7.28 0.59
CA VAL A 283 17.25 -7.34 1.75
C VAL A 283 15.82 -7.40 1.23
N GLY A 284 15.08 -8.43 1.66
CA GLY A 284 13.65 -8.56 1.39
C GLY A 284 12.82 -8.11 2.58
N VAL A 285 11.81 -7.28 2.34
CA VAL A 285 10.89 -6.79 3.39
C VAL A 285 9.46 -7.08 2.97
N ILE A 286 8.70 -7.76 3.82
CA ILE A 286 7.27 -7.99 3.62
C ILE A 286 6.48 -7.27 4.70
N LEU A 287 5.58 -6.39 4.27
CA LEU A 287 4.78 -5.54 5.14
C LEU A 287 3.31 -5.99 5.13
N THR A 288 2.51 -5.31 5.93
CA THR A 288 1.07 -5.52 6.06
C THR A 288 0.37 -5.75 4.73
N GLY A 289 -0.56 -6.67 4.71
CA GLY A 289 -1.35 -7.02 3.54
C GLY A 289 -2.12 -8.32 3.71
N MET A 290 -3.20 -8.47 2.96
CA MET A 290 -3.98 -9.71 2.95
C MET A 290 -3.36 -10.75 2.02
N GLY A 291 -3.57 -12.02 2.34
CA GLY A 291 -3.19 -13.16 1.50
C GLY A 291 -1.76 -13.62 1.71
N ALA A 292 -1.18 -14.21 0.68
CA ALA A 292 0.11 -14.91 0.76
C ALA A 292 1.11 -14.50 -0.33
N ASP A 293 0.79 -13.46 -1.13
CA ASP A 293 1.70 -12.97 -2.16
C ASP A 293 2.98 -12.42 -1.52
N GLY A 294 4.11 -12.78 -2.08
CA GLY A 294 5.44 -12.48 -1.53
C GLY A 294 5.99 -13.52 -0.55
N ALA A 295 5.14 -14.41 0.01
CA ALA A 295 5.59 -15.40 0.99
C ALA A 295 6.53 -16.45 0.37
N LYS A 296 6.26 -16.91 -0.86
CA LYS A 296 7.13 -17.85 -1.58
C LYS A 296 8.42 -17.16 -2.02
N GLY A 297 8.30 -15.98 -2.61
CA GLY A 297 9.45 -15.22 -3.10
C GLY A 297 10.38 -14.82 -1.96
N LEU A 298 9.85 -14.41 -0.80
CA LEU A 298 10.67 -14.09 0.38
C LEU A 298 11.40 -15.33 0.93
N THR A 299 10.73 -16.49 0.93
CA THR A 299 11.34 -17.76 1.32
C THR A 299 12.50 -18.11 0.37
N GLU A 300 12.33 -17.89 -0.92
CA GLU A 300 13.38 -18.11 -1.91
C GLU A 300 14.53 -17.11 -1.75
N MET A 301 14.25 -15.84 -1.51
CA MET A 301 15.27 -14.84 -1.19
C MET A 301 16.13 -15.29 0.00
N LYS A 302 15.49 -15.72 1.10
CA LYS A 302 16.21 -16.24 2.28
C LYS A 302 17.05 -17.46 1.95
N ARG A 303 16.50 -18.42 1.18
CA ARG A 303 17.23 -19.63 0.76
C ARG A 303 18.48 -19.28 -0.05
N MET A 304 18.43 -18.25 -0.87
CA MET A 304 19.55 -17.74 -1.67
C MET A 304 20.52 -16.85 -0.87
N GLY A 305 20.26 -16.65 0.43
CA GLY A 305 21.16 -15.95 1.35
C GLY A 305 20.87 -14.46 1.51
N ALA A 306 19.74 -13.96 1.03
CA ALA A 306 19.24 -12.62 1.37
C ALA A 306 18.90 -12.53 2.85
N HIS A 307 18.95 -11.33 3.40
CA HIS A 307 18.36 -11.03 4.69
C HIS A 307 16.90 -10.68 4.50
N THR A 308 16.00 -11.27 5.30
CA THR A 308 14.56 -11.12 5.10
C THR A 308 13.88 -10.65 6.40
N ILE A 309 13.02 -9.65 6.27
CA ILE A 309 12.33 -9.01 7.39
C ILE A 309 10.82 -9.09 7.14
N GLY A 310 10.07 -9.51 8.15
CA GLY A 310 8.61 -9.47 8.17
C GLY A 310 8.11 -8.48 9.22
N GLN A 311 7.10 -7.69 8.86
CA GLN A 311 6.40 -6.87 9.84
C GLN A 311 5.70 -7.77 10.86
N ASP A 312 5.72 -7.42 12.14
CA ASP A 312 5.05 -8.18 13.20
C ASP A 312 3.51 -8.02 13.16
N GLU A 313 2.83 -8.87 13.91
CA GLU A 313 1.37 -8.88 13.98
C GLU A 313 0.82 -7.59 14.59
N GLU A 314 1.44 -7.11 15.66
CA GLU A 314 0.95 -5.96 16.42
C GLU A 314 0.95 -4.67 15.60
N SER A 315 1.94 -4.45 14.76
CA SER A 315 2.02 -3.23 13.95
C SER A 315 1.35 -3.38 12.57
N CYS A 316 0.92 -4.58 12.16
CA CYS A 316 0.20 -4.79 10.90
C CYS A 316 -1.25 -4.29 10.98
N VAL A 317 -1.70 -3.58 9.94
CA VAL A 317 -3.14 -3.34 9.71
C VAL A 317 -3.84 -4.66 9.40
N VAL A 318 -3.21 -5.49 8.55
CA VAL A 318 -3.65 -6.85 8.22
C VAL A 318 -2.45 -7.78 8.25
N TYR A 319 -2.41 -8.68 9.23
CA TYR A 319 -1.34 -9.66 9.38
C TYR A 319 -1.61 -10.91 8.54
N GLY A 320 -1.55 -10.76 7.21
CA GLY A 320 -1.75 -11.85 6.25
C GLY A 320 -0.44 -12.19 5.51
N MET A 321 0.04 -11.31 4.64
CA MET A 321 1.28 -11.52 3.88
C MET A 321 2.49 -11.79 4.79
N PRO A 322 2.74 -11.00 5.86
CA PRO A 322 3.84 -11.29 6.78
C PRO A 322 3.66 -12.61 7.52
N MET A 323 2.45 -12.94 7.96
CA MET A 323 2.14 -14.21 8.62
C MET A 323 2.46 -15.42 7.73
N GLU A 324 2.02 -15.39 6.49
CA GLU A 324 2.25 -16.48 5.55
C GLU A 324 3.74 -16.63 5.20
N ALA A 325 4.47 -15.51 5.08
CA ALA A 325 5.91 -15.54 4.91
C ALA A 325 6.63 -16.12 6.14
N TYR A 326 6.19 -15.76 7.35
CA TYR A 326 6.73 -16.30 8.59
C TYR A 326 6.47 -17.80 8.71
N LYS A 327 5.22 -18.26 8.49
CA LYS A 327 4.84 -19.68 8.51
C LYS A 327 5.64 -20.53 7.53
N LYS A 328 5.98 -19.97 6.36
CA LYS A 328 6.82 -20.66 5.35
C LYS A 328 8.32 -20.64 5.68
N GLY A 329 8.71 -20.02 6.80
CA GLY A 329 10.12 -19.89 7.18
C GLY A 329 10.90 -18.85 6.36
N GLY A 330 10.20 -18.01 5.59
CA GLY A 330 10.80 -16.97 4.73
C GLY A 330 11.32 -15.75 5.49
N VAL A 331 10.89 -15.55 6.73
CA VAL A 331 11.31 -14.41 7.57
C VAL A 331 12.53 -14.77 8.41
N THR A 332 13.55 -13.92 8.40
CA THR A 332 14.73 -14.02 9.27
C THR A 332 14.52 -13.25 10.57
N GLU A 333 14.01 -12.03 10.47
CA GLU A 333 13.67 -11.18 11.61
C GLU A 333 12.22 -10.72 11.48
N GLN A 334 11.43 -10.88 12.53
CA GLN A 334 10.08 -10.31 12.63
C GLN A 334 10.17 -9.09 13.55
N LEU A 335 9.75 -7.92 13.04
CA LEU A 335 9.98 -6.65 13.71
C LEU A 335 8.73 -5.75 13.67
N PRO A 336 8.55 -4.91 14.70
CA PRO A 336 7.61 -3.80 14.64
C PRO A 336 7.96 -2.86 13.48
N LEU A 337 6.94 -2.28 12.85
CA LEU A 337 7.11 -1.41 11.69
C LEU A 337 8.15 -0.30 11.92
N SER A 338 8.16 0.30 13.11
CA SER A 338 9.09 1.37 13.51
C SER A 338 10.57 0.96 13.53
N GLU A 339 10.86 -0.34 13.62
CA GLU A 339 12.23 -0.86 13.69
C GLU A 339 12.76 -1.34 12.33
N ILE A 340 11.89 -1.57 11.36
CA ILE A 340 12.25 -2.17 10.06
C ILE A 340 13.28 -1.32 9.32
N ALA A 341 13.09 0.00 9.26
CA ALA A 341 14.03 0.89 8.58
C ALA A 341 15.46 0.77 9.14
N ASN A 342 15.58 0.78 10.46
CA ASN A 342 16.88 0.64 11.13
C ASN A 342 17.49 -0.75 10.89
N ALA A 343 16.70 -1.82 10.89
CA ALA A 343 17.16 -3.17 10.61
C ALA A 343 17.72 -3.30 9.20
N VAL A 344 17.00 -2.75 8.20
CA VAL A 344 17.45 -2.69 6.81
C VAL A 344 18.79 -1.93 6.69
N LEU A 345 18.90 -0.74 7.29
CA LEU A 345 20.11 0.08 7.20
C LEU A 345 21.32 -0.56 7.88
N ARG A 346 21.15 -1.19 9.05
CA ARG A 346 22.22 -1.94 9.73
C ARG A 346 22.84 -3.01 8.84
N ARG A 347 22.05 -3.65 7.96
CA ARG A 347 22.56 -4.70 7.09
C ARG A 347 23.59 -4.21 6.08
N PHE A 348 23.57 -2.94 5.74
CA PHE A 348 24.49 -2.33 4.78
C PHE A 348 25.60 -1.51 5.45
N SER A 349 25.45 -1.13 6.73
CA SER A 349 26.45 -0.32 7.47
C SER A 349 27.71 -1.08 7.88
N GLY A 350 27.70 -2.42 7.89
CA GLY A 350 28.80 -3.27 8.33
C GLY A 350 29.65 -3.91 7.22
N ARG A 351 29.35 -3.63 5.96
CA ARG A 351 30.09 -4.16 4.80
C ARG A 351 30.97 -3.07 4.18
N ARG A 352 32.08 -2.73 4.85
CA ARG A 352 33.21 -2.03 4.24
C ARG A 352 34.25 -3.03 3.75
#